data_6cfc43753a48ee7e9ffe20b19a791ec1
#
_entry.id   6cfc43753a48ee7e9ffe20b19a791ec1
#
_cell.length_a   1.000
_cell.length_b   1.000
_cell.length_c   1.000
_cell.angle_alpha   90.00
_cell.angle_beta   90.00
_cell.angle_gamma   90.00
#
_symmetry.space_group_name_H-M   'P 1'
#
loop_
_entity.id
_entity.type
_entity.pdbx_description
1 polymer ?
#
loop_
_entity_poly.entity_id
_entity_poly.type
_entity_poly.pdbx_seq_one_letter_code
_entity_poly.pdbx_strand_id
1 'polypeptide(L)'
;MRRKWWFVSSITFCLCGIFMFIHTQAASTQAEKVAIIAHRGASGYEPEHTMQSYLTAVQQKADYIELDLHMSKDQQLVAIHDYKVDRTTNGTGYVKQYTVKQLQRLNAGKGPKKAVIPTLEEIFRKFGNRTNYYIETKSPHEYPGMEKELLTLMAKYNIHTNHVIVQSFSPESLKTVHRYRPTMKLIQLIRSKQTNMLTDQQFRQIKTYANGIGPNASTLTKPYVQKARSYDLDVHPYTVNDEKQMRTLIEWGVTGMFTNYPDRLYNVLHKK
;
A
#
# COMPACT_ATOMS: atom_id res chain seq x y z
N MET A 1 -84.23 55.03 -6.74
CA MET A 1 -83.32 55.07 -5.60
C MET A 1 -82.55 53.80 -5.53
N ARG A 2 -81.22 53.82 -5.90
CA ARG A 2 -80.39 52.62 -5.85
C ARG A 2 -79.22 52.93 -4.90
N ARG A 3 -79.13 52.14 -3.78
CA ARG A 3 -78.04 52.23 -2.81
C ARG A 3 -76.84 51.40 -3.35
N LYS A 4 -75.68 52.05 -3.52
CA LYS A 4 -74.42 51.39 -3.82
C LYS A 4 -73.74 50.94 -2.48
N TRP A 5 -73.43 49.67 -2.40
CA TRP A 5 -72.63 49.08 -1.31
C TRP A 5 -71.18 49.07 -1.74
N TRP A 6 -70.29 49.60 -0.91
CA TRP A 6 -68.84 49.54 -1.09
C TRP A 6 -68.32 48.33 -0.24
N PHE A 7 -67.77 47.38 -0.89
CA PHE A 7 -67.00 46.30 -0.20
C PHE A 7 -65.54 46.76 -0.05
N VAL A 8 -65.09 46.92 1.19
CA VAL A 8 -63.69 47.15 1.49
C VAL A 8 -63.06 45.75 1.70
N SER A 9 -62.21 45.35 0.80
CA SER A 9 -61.45 44.10 0.89
C SER A 9 -60.18 44.34 1.68
N SER A 10 -60.07 43.82 2.89
CA SER A 10 -58.86 43.84 3.67
C SER A 10 -57.96 42.69 3.23
N ILE A 11 -56.82 43.01 2.60
CA ILE A 11 -55.78 42.07 2.24
C ILE A 11 -54.87 41.93 3.44
N THR A 12 -54.99 40.79 4.16
CA THR A 12 -54.08 40.40 5.25
C THR A 12 -52.84 39.78 4.61
N PHE A 13 -51.70 40.47 4.66
CA PHE A 13 -50.40 39.92 4.26
C PHE A 13 -49.92 38.95 5.34
N CYS A 14 -49.96 37.64 5.05
CA CYS A 14 -49.37 36.62 5.91
C CYS A 14 -47.88 36.49 5.54
N LEU A 15 -46.99 37.08 6.35
CA LEU A 15 -45.55 36.89 6.25
C LEU A 15 -45.17 35.52 6.79
N CYS A 16 -45.17 34.52 5.91
CA CYS A 16 -44.55 33.23 6.23
C CYS A 16 -43.01 33.37 6.19
N GLY A 17 -42.42 33.55 7.36
CA GLY A 17 -40.97 33.46 7.54
C GLY A 17 -40.51 32.04 7.30
N ILE A 18 -39.86 31.78 6.17
CA ILE A 18 -39.18 30.51 5.89
C ILE A 18 -37.88 30.54 6.69
N PHE A 19 -37.89 29.90 7.88
CA PHE A 19 -36.67 29.57 8.59
C PHE A 19 -36.00 28.39 7.84
N MET A 20 -35.03 28.67 6.96
CA MET A 20 -34.11 27.67 6.44
C MET A 20 -33.22 27.19 7.60
N PHE A 21 -33.56 26.05 8.20
CA PHE A 21 -32.64 25.32 9.03
C PHE A 21 -31.54 24.76 8.12
N ILE A 22 -30.40 25.46 8.06
CA ILE A 22 -29.16 24.88 7.49
C ILE A 22 -28.72 23.80 8.47
N HIS A 23 -29.13 22.54 8.18
CA HIS A 23 -28.54 21.37 8.83
C HIS A 23 -27.10 21.25 8.27
N THR A 24 -26.14 21.84 8.98
CA THR A 24 -24.75 21.44 8.85
C THR A 24 -24.63 20.00 9.34
N GLN A 25 -24.79 19.03 8.43
CA GLN A 25 -24.35 17.69 8.68
C GLN A 25 -22.83 17.78 8.88
N ALA A 26 -22.41 17.75 10.15
CA ALA A 26 -21.03 17.42 10.48
C ALA A 26 -20.81 16.01 9.92
N ALA A 27 -20.15 15.94 8.76
CA ALA A 27 -19.66 14.67 8.26
C ALA A 27 -18.76 14.10 9.36
N SER A 28 -19.23 13.06 10.04
CA SER A 28 -18.38 12.28 10.92
C SER A 28 -17.27 11.73 10.02
N THR A 29 -16.12 12.36 10.03
CA THR A 29 -14.92 11.81 9.42
C THR A 29 -14.60 10.55 10.22
N GLN A 30 -15.14 9.42 9.78
CA GLN A 30 -14.72 8.13 10.27
C GLN A 30 -13.20 8.10 10.06
N ALA A 31 -12.43 8.04 11.14
CA ALA A 31 -10.97 8.06 11.05
C ALA A 31 -10.54 7.00 10.04
N GLU A 32 -9.85 7.42 8.99
CA GLU A 32 -9.44 6.53 7.90
C GLU A 32 -8.57 5.42 8.50
N LYS A 33 -8.94 4.15 8.28
CA LYS A 33 -8.24 3.00 8.85
C LYS A 33 -6.80 2.97 8.33
N VAL A 34 -5.82 3.04 9.24
CA VAL A 34 -4.40 2.89 8.91
C VAL A 34 -4.10 1.42 8.57
N ALA A 35 -3.60 1.16 7.37
CA ALA A 35 -3.27 -0.18 6.90
C ALA A 35 -2.00 -0.73 7.54
N ILE A 36 -2.05 -1.99 7.98
CA ILE A 36 -0.91 -2.75 8.53
C ILE A 36 -0.25 -3.50 7.37
N ILE A 37 0.93 -3.06 6.93
CA ILE A 37 1.67 -3.66 5.83
C ILE A 37 2.87 -4.41 6.39
N ALA A 38 2.81 -5.76 6.35
CA ALA A 38 3.85 -6.64 6.88
C ALA A 38 5.06 -6.67 5.95
N HIS A 39 6.05 -5.82 6.22
CA HIS A 39 7.28 -5.63 5.44
C HIS A 39 8.10 -6.92 5.31
N ARG A 40 8.08 -7.53 4.12
CA ARG A 40 8.67 -8.84 3.82
C ARG A 40 8.09 -9.96 4.70
N GLY A 41 6.79 -9.85 5.03
CA GLY A 41 6.13 -10.65 6.05
C GLY A 41 6.40 -10.14 7.47
N ALA A 42 6.21 -10.98 8.48
CA ALA A 42 6.56 -10.67 9.87
C ALA A 42 8.08 -10.81 10.10
N SER A 43 8.88 -10.03 9.34
CA SER A 43 10.34 -10.18 9.22
C SER A 43 11.12 -9.83 10.49
N GLY A 44 10.47 -9.24 11.49
CA GLY A 44 11.03 -9.06 12.83
C GLY A 44 11.11 -10.36 13.64
N TYR A 45 10.35 -11.38 13.26
CA TYR A 45 10.24 -12.67 13.96
C TYR A 45 10.72 -13.85 13.11
N GLU A 46 10.49 -13.80 11.81
CA GLU A 46 10.80 -14.88 10.87
C GLU A 46 11.80 -14.40 9.79
N PRO A 47 12.48 -15.30 9.08
CA PRO A 47 13.31 -14.91 7.94
C PRO A 47 12.45 -14.17 6.88
N GLU A 48 12.92 -13.01 6.45
CA GLU A 48 12.22 -12.18 5.47
C GLU A 48 11.91 -12.94 4.17
N HIS A 49 10.78 -12.61 3.53
CA HIS A 49 10.35 -13.21 2.26
C HIS A 49 10.31 -14.75 2.26
N THR A 50 9.96 -15.35 3.38
CA THR A 50 9.69 -16.78 3.46
C THR A 50 8.19 -17.04 3.62
N MET A 51 7.75 -18.22 3.23
CA MET A 51 6.35 -18.63 3.43
C MET A 51 5.94 -18.54 4.90
N GLN A 52 6.86 -18.83 5.83
CA GLN A 52 6.62 -18.74 7.27
C GLN A 52 6.42 -17.28 7.71
N SER A 53 7.23 -16.34 7.21
CA SER A 53 7.06 -14.91 7.56
C SER A 53 5.70 -14.37 7.11
N TYR A 54 5.20 -14.82 5.96
CA TYR A 54 3.88 -14.44 5.47
C TYR A 54 2.74 -15.05 6.29
N LEU A 55 2.87 -16.33 6.67
CA LEU A 55 1.89 -16.99 7.55
C LEU A 55 1.81 -16.30 8.92
N THR A 56 2.97 -15.99 9.51
CA THR A 56 3.04 -15.27 10.79
C THR A 56 2.43 -13.87 10.66
N ALA A 57 2.66 -13.15 9.56
CA ALA A 57 2.05 -11.84 9.31
C ALA A 57 0.52 -11.91 9.27
N VAL A 58 -0.04 -12.90 8.57
CA VAL A 58 -1.49 -13.13 8.53
C VAL A 58 -2.06 -13.44 9.93
N GLN A 59 -1.37 -14.29 10.71
CA GLN A 59 -1.75 -14.60 12.09
C GLN A 59 -1.73 -13.35 12.98
N GLN A 60 -0.77 -12.45 12.75
CA GLN A 60 -0.61 -11.17 13.44
C GLN A 60 -1.55 -10.06 12.93
N LYS A 61 -2.53 -10.42 12.10
CA LYS A 61 -3.57 -9.50 11.60
C LYS A 61 -3.05 -8.37 10.70
N ALA A 62 -1.99 -8.62 9.93
CA ALA A 62 -1.60 -7.73 8.87
C ALA A 62 -2.72 -7.60 7.83
N ASP A 63 -2.99 -6.36 7.37
CA ASP A 63 -3.92 -6.12 6.27
C ASP A 63 -3.33 -6.57 4.93
N TYR A 64 -1.99 -6.45 4.78
CA TYR A 64 -1.24 -6.84 3.58
C TYR A 64 0.04 -7.59 3.95
N ILE A 65 0.37 -8.65 3.23
CA ILE A 65 1.72 -9.19 3.17
C ILE A 65 2.50 -8.47 2.07
N GLU A 66 3.70 -7.99 2.38
CA GLU A 66 4.50 -7.28 1.39
C GLU A 66 5.56 -8.18 0.78
N LEU A 67 5.75 -8.02 -0.54
CA LEU A 67 6.58 -8.85 -1.40
C LEU A 67 7.48 -7.98 -2.27
N ASP A 68 8.81 -8.20 -2.21
CA ASP A 68 9.77 -7.64 -3.16
C ASP A 68 10.03 -8.65 -4.29
N LEU A 69 9.73 -8.32 -5.54
CA LEU A 69 9.88 -9.26 -6.64
C LEU A 69 11.10 -8.97 -7.51
N HIS A 70 11.88 -10.02 -7.75
CA HIS A 70 12.87 -10.12 -8.82
C HIS A 70 12.48 -11.24 -9.79
N MET A 71 13.17 -11.33 -10.96
CA MET A 71 13.00 -12.47 -11.86
C MET A 71 14.23 -13.37 -11.82
N SER A 72 13.98 -14.68 -11.78
CA SER A 72 14.99 -15.71 -11.94
C SER A 72 15.50 -15.81 -13.37
N LYS A 73 16.55 -16.60 -13.60
CA LYS A 73 17.10 -16.88 -14.94
C LYS A 73 16.06 -17.47 -15.90
N ASP A 74 15.16 -18.30 -15.39
CA ASP A 74 14.05 -18.91 -16.12
C ASP A 74 12.74 -18.08 -16.08
N GLN A 75 12.90 -16.77 -15.90
CA GLN A 75 11.82 -15.75 -16.02
C GLN A 75 10.66 -15.92 -15.04
N GLN A 76 10.88 -16.57 -13.89
CA GLN A 76 9.86 -16.69 -12.85
C GLN A 76 10.01 -15.57 -11.81
N LEU A 77 8.89 -15.03 -11.33
CA LEU A 77 8.88 -14.04 -10.25
C LEU A 77 9.15 -14.73 -8.91
N VAL A 78 10.15 -14.26 -8.19
CA VAL A 78 10.58 -14.76 -6.87
C VAL A 78 10.59 -13.63 -5.85
N ALA A 79 10.25 -13.96 -4.60
CA ALA A 79 10.22 -12.99 -3.52
C ALA A 79 11.57 -12.93 -2.79
N ILE A 80 12.32 -11.87 -3.04
CA ILE A 80 13.61 -11.57 -2.39
C ILE A 80 13.90 -10.07 -2.54
N HIS A 81 14.45 -9.43 -1.49
CA HIS A 81 14.69 -7.99 -1.52
C HIS A 81 15.91 -7.57 -2.34
N ASP A 82 17.04 -8.24 -2.12
CA ASP A 82 18.31 -7.83 -2.71
C ASP A 82 18.49 -8.41 -4.12
N TYR A 83 19.29 -7.75 -4.94
CA TYR A 83 19.72 -8.31 -6.25
C TYR A 83 20.51 -9.61 -6.13
N LYS A 84 21.18 -9.80 -4.97
CA LYS A 84 22.02 -10.96 -4.68
C LYS A 84 21.37 -11.79 -3.58
N VAL A 85 21.63 -13.08 -3.63
CA VAL A 85 21.16 -14.04 -2.62
C VAL A 85 22.00 -14.04 -1.33
N ASP A 86 23.12 -13.34 -1.32
CA ASP A 86 24.20 -13.40 -0.32
C ASP A 86 23.75 -13.09 1.11
N ARG A 87 22.92 -12.06 1.32
CA ARG A 87 22.54 -11.62 2.66
C ARG A 87 21.54 -12.54 3.34
N THR A 88 20.63 -13.10 2.58
CA THR A 88 19.48 -13.82 3.14
C THR A 88 19.57 -15.34 2.94
N THR A 89 20.59 -15.82 2.22
CA THR A 89 20.78 -17.26 1.98
C THR A 89 22.21 -17.71 2.24
N ASN A 90 22.45 -19.01 2.12
CA ASN A 90 23.79 -19.60 2.14
C ASN A 90 24.47 -19.63 0.74
N GLY A 91 23.88 -19.00 -0.27
CA GLY A 91 24.45 -18.86 -1.61
C GLY A 91 25.12 -17.52 -1.84
N THR A 92 25.71 -17.33 -3.04
CA THR A 92 26.35 -16.06 -3.46
C THR A 92 26.04 -15.77 -4.91
N GLY A 93 25.86 -14.50 -5.29
CA GLY A 93 25.65 -14.06 -6.67
C GLY A 93 24.25 -13.48 -6.92
N TYR A 94 24.00 -13.12 -8.18
CA TYR A 94 22.79 -12.41 -8.56
C TYR A 94 21.60 -13.34 -8.76
N VAL A 95 20.43 -12.96 -8.28
CA VAL A 95 19.15 -13.70 -8.41
C VAL A 95 18.90 -14.10 -9.89
N LYS A 96 19.09 -13.16 -10.82
CA LYS A 96 18.88 -13.39 -12.26
C LYS A 96 19.80 -14.42 -12.92
N GLN A 97 20.82 -14.90 -12.21
CA GLN A 97 21.72 -15.96 -12.69
C GLN A 97 21.25 -17.37 -12.31
N TYR A 98 20.30 -17.48 -11.37
CA TYR A 98 19.78 -18.72 -10.87
C TYR A 98 18.41 -19.05 -11.47
N THR A 99 18.17 -20.31 -11.84
CA THR A 99 16.81 -20.81 -12.06
C THR A 99 16.08 -20.94 -10.72
N VAL A 100 14.73 -20.98 -10.74
CA VAL A 100 13.95 -21.23 -9.51
C VAL A 100 14.41 -22.47 -8.78
N LYS A 101 14.64 -23.60 -9.51
CA LYS A 101 15.14 -24.85 -8.92
C LYS A 101 16.46 -24.67 -8.19
N GLN A 102 17.34 -23.80 -8.66
CA GLN A 102 18.61 -23.49 -8.00
C GLN A 102 18.39 -22.59 -6.78
N LEU A 103 17.55 -21.54 -6.89
CA LEU A 103 17.20 -20.66 -5.76
C LEU A 103 16.56 -21.44 -4.60
N GLN A 104 15.69 -22.39 -4.90
CA GLN A 104 15.01 -23.20 -3.89
C GLN A 104 15.92 -24.26 -3.20
N ARG A 105 17.12 -24.47 -3.72
CA ARG A 105 18.15 -25.29 -3.02
C ARG A 105 18.93 -24.47 -1.99
N LEU A 106 18.88 -23.14 -2.07
CA LEU A 106 19.50 -22.28 -1.10
C LEU A 106 18.67 -22.26 0.19
N ASN A 107 19.35 -22.14 1.31
CA ASN A 107 18.67 -21.97 2.59
C ASN A 107 18.49 -20.48 2.90
N ALA A 108 17.26 -19.99 2.81
CA ALA A 108 16.87 -18.62 3.19
C ALA A 108 16.44 -18.50 4.67
N GLY A 109 16.64 -19.56 5.47
CA GLY A 109 16.32 -19.59 6.89
C GLY A 109 17.41 -18.98 7.78
N LYS A 110 17.03 -18.68 9.02
CA LYS A 110 17.97 -18.22 10.07
C LYS A 110 18.23 -19.36 11.08
N GLY A 111 19.50 -19.60 11.38
CA GLY A 111 19.90 -20.64 12.34
C GLY A 111 19.45 -22.05 11.89
N PRO A 112 18.83 -22.85 12.77
CA PRO A 112 18.38 -24.20 12.43
C PRO A 112 17.13 -24.23 11.54
N LYS A 113 16.40 -23.12 11.40
CA LYS A 113 15.21 -23.03 10.55
C LYS A 113 15.62 -23.01 9.09
N LYS A 114 15.23 -24.03 8.33
CA LYS A 114 15.39 -24.07 6.88
C LYS A 114 14.18 -23.38 6.23
N ALA A 115 14.44 -22.55 5.25
CA ALA A 115 13.43 -21.90 4.43
C ALA A 115 13.95 -21.76 2.99
N VAL A 116 13.06 -21.64 2.04
CA VAL A 116 13.37 -21.45 0.64
C VAL A 116 12.85 -20.09 0.16
N ILE A 117 13.46 -19.54 -0.89
CA ILE A 117 12.95 -18.38 -1.59
C ILE A 117 11.69 -18.80 -2.34
N PRO A 118 10.49 -18.28 -2.00
CA PRO A 118 9.26 -18.66 -2.68
C PRO A 118 9.11 -17.92 -4.02
N THR A 119 8.45 -18.58 -4.97
CA THR A 119 7.93 -17.92 -6.17
C THR A 119 6.62 -17.20 -5.86
N LEU A 120 6.28 -16.16 -6.64
CA LEU A 120 4.98 -15.50 -6.56
C LEU A 120 3.84 -16.49 -6.82
N GLU A 121 4.06 -17.44 -7.73
CA GLU A 121 3.10 -18.50 -8.03
C GLU A 121 2.79 -19.35 -6.79
N GLU A 122 3.81 -19.76 -6.03
CA GLU A 122 3.62 -20.53 -4.78
C GLU A 122 2.89 -19.72 -3.72
N ILE A 123 3.17 -18.40 -3.62
CA ILE A 123 2.51 -17.49 -2.69
C ILE A 123 1.03 -17.36 -3.06
N PHE A 124 0.70 -17.11 -4.32
CA PHE A 124 -0.70 -17.01 -4.79
C PHE A 124 -1.46 -18.33 -4.62
N ARG A 125 -0.81 -19.47 -4.88
CA ARG A 125 -1.40 -20.80 -4.65
C ARG A 125 -1.71 -21.04 -3.17
N LYS A 126 -0.83 -20.59 -2.26
CA LYS A 126 -1.01 -20.77 -0.81
C LYS A 126 -2.12 -19.91 -0.24
N PHE A 127 -2.16 -18.64 -0.61
CA PHE A 127 -3.03 -17.66 0.04
C PHE A 127 -4.29 -17.33 -0.77
N GLY A 128 -4.24 -17.32 -2.11
CA GLY A 128 -5.36 -16.91 -2.98
C GLY A 128 -5.88 -15.52 -2.58
N ASN A 129 -7.18 -15.34 -2.54
CA ASN A 129 -7.81 -14.10 -2.09
C ASN A 129 -8.13 -14.08 -0.57
N ARG A 130 -7.48 -14.95 0.24
CA ARG A 130 -7.65 -14.95 1.70
C ARG A 130 -6.74 -13.97 2.42
N THR A 131 -5.84 -13.30 1.69
CA THR A 131 -5.00 -12.20 2.17
C THR A 131 -4.87 -11.15 1.08
N ASN A 132 -4.39 -9.97 1.44
CA ASN A 132 -4.04 -8.96 0.47
C ASN A 132 -2.52 -8.89 0.28
N TYR A 133 -2.10 -8.41 -0.87
CA TYR A 133 -0.71 -8.36 -1.30
C TYR A 133 -0.27 -6.94 -1.54
N TYR A 134 0.92 -6.58 -1.09
CA TYR A 134 1.57 -5.33 -1.38
C TYR A 134 2.87 -5.65 -2.12
N ILE A 135 2.91 -5.45 -3.43
CA ILE A 135 3.93 -6.04 -4.32
C ILE A 135 4.85 -4.97 -4.89
N GLU A 136 6.15 -5.04 -4.58
CA GLU A 136 7.16 -4.20 -5.23
C GLU A 136 7.73 -4.87 -6.47
N THR A 137 7.69 -4.14 -7.61
CA THR A 137 8.50 -4.48 -8.79
C THR A 137 9.90 -3.90 -8.58
N LYS A 138 10.85 -4.77 -8.19
CA LYS A 138 12.25 -4.37 -7.94
C LYS A 138 12.98 -4.16 -9.26
N SER A 139 13.53 -2.95 -9.42
CA SER A 139 14.41 -2.63 -10.58
C SER A 139 13.91 -3.18 -11.92
N PRO A 140 12.68 -2.85 -12.32
CA PRO A 140 12.01 -3.46 -13.48
C PRO A 140 12.75 -3.25 -14.80
N HIS A 141 13.66 -2.26 -14.88
CA HIS A 141 14.53 -2.07 -16.03
C HIS A 141 15.54 -3.22 -16.25
N GLU A 142 15.87 -3.97 -15.16
CA GLU A 142 16.71 -5.18 -15.23
C GLU A 142 15.91 -6.43 -15.66
N TYR A 143 14.58 -6.35 -15.63
CA TYR A 143 13.65 -7.47 -15.83
C TYR A 143 12.53 -7.10 -16.81
N PRO A 144 12.83 -6.96 -18.12
CA PRO A 144 11.80 -6.65 -19.11
C PRO A 144 10.63 -7.63 -19.08
N GLY A 145 9.41 -7.14 -18.98
CA GLY A 145 8.20 -7.97 -18.91
C GLY A 145 7.73 -8.37 -17.52
N MET A 146 8.43 -7.95 -16.46
CA MET A 146 8.06 -8.26 -15.07
C MET A 146 6.62 -7.89 -14.73
N GLU A 147 6.16 -6.71 -15.14
CA GLU A 147 4.78 -6.25 -14.90
C GLU A 147 3.74 -7.12 -15.60
N LYS A 148 4.05 -7.54 -16.83
CA LYS A 148 3.17 -8.43 -17.60
C LYS A 148 3.09 -9.80 -16.95
N GLU A 149 4.21 -10.34 -16.48
CA GLU A 149 4.25 -11.64 -15.78
C GLU A 149 3.47 -11.58 -14.46
N LEU A 150 3.63 -10.50 -13.66
CA LEU A 150 2.81 -10.26 -12.47
C LEU A 150 1.31 -10.33 -12.79
N LEU A 151 0.87 -9.59 -13.80
CA LEU A 151 -0.54 -9.55 -14.19
C LEU A 151 -1.04 -10.88 -14.77
N THR A 152 -0.17 -11.63 -15.46
CA THR A 152 -0.45 -12.97 -15.97
C THR A 152 -0.67 -13.96 -14.82
N LEU A 153 0.20 -13.96 -13.82
CA LEU A 153 0.04 -14.80 -12.62
C LEU A 153 -1.19 -14.43 -11.81
N MET A 154 -1.51 -13.14 -11.66
CA MET A 154 -2.75 -12.70 -11.02
C MET A 154 -3.97 -13.28 -11.75
N ALA A 155 -4.01 -13.22 -13.07
CA ALA A 155 -5.10 -13.78 -13.85
C ALA A 155 -5.17 -15.31 -13.73
N LYS A 156 -4.03 -16.01 -13.82
CA LYS A 156 -3.92 -17.47 -13.69
C LYS A 156 -4.46 -17.98 -12.36
N TYR A 157 -4.25 -17.25 -11.27
CA TYR A 157 -4.67 -17.63 -9.91
C TYR A 157 -5.94 -16.92 -9.44
N ASN A 158 -6.63 -16.21 -10.34
CA ASN A 158 -7.85 -15.43 -10.04
C ASN A 158 -7.65 -14.46 -8.86
N ILE A 159 -6.46 -13.85 -8.75
CA ILE A 159 -6.20 -12.83 -7.73
C ILE A 159 -6.88 -11.53 -8.17
N HIS A 160 -7.85 -11.09 -7.37
CA HIS A 160 -8.61 -9.89 -7.67
C HIS A 160 -7.78 -8.62 -7.45
N THR A 161 -7.96 -7.62 -8.28
CA THR A 161 -7.20 -6.35 -8.22
C THR A 161 -7.37 -5.60 -6.90
N ASN A 162 -8.52 -5.71 -6.25
CA ASN A 162 -8.78 -5.10 -4.94
C ASN A 162 -8.01 -5.75 -3.79
N HIS A 163 -7.42 -6.94 -4.00
CA HIS A 163 -6.52 -7.59 -3.05
C HIS A 163 -5.04 -7.22 -3.27
N VAL A 164 -4.72 -6.40 -4.28
CA VAL A 164 -3.33 -6.10 -4.64
C VAL A 164 -3.08 -4.61 -4.71
N ILE A 165 -2.03 -4.18 -4.04
CA ILE A 165 -1.39 -2.88 -4.25
C ILE A 165 -0.04 -3.15 -4.90
N VAL A 166 0.27 -2.46 -6.00
CA VAL A 166 1.60 -2.52 -6.61
C VAL A 166 2.38 -1.26 -6.27
N GLN A 167 3.61 -1.43 -5.86
CA GLN A 167 4.54 -0.34 -5.57
C GLN A 167 5.81 -0.45 -6.41
N SER A 168 6.47 0.67 -6.64
CA SER A 168 7.79 0.69 -7.28
C SER A 168 8.51 2.02 -7.04
N PHE A 169 9.84 1.98 -7.03
CA PHE A 169 10.66 3.18 -7.20
C PHE A 169 10.67 3.70 -8.64
N SER A 170 10.25 2.87 -9.62
CA SER A 170 10.17 3.22 -11.04
C SER A 170 8.78 3.76 -11.39
N PRO A 171 8.64 5.05 -11.73
CA PRO A 171 7.38 5.57 -12.26
C PRO A 171 6.93 4.85 -13.53
N GLU A 172 7.87 4.40 -14.35
CA GLU A 172 7.58 3.75 -15.64
C GLU A 172 6.94 2.38 -15.45
N SER A 173 7.37 1.62 -14.42
CA SER A 173 6.74 0.36 -14.03
C SER A 173 5.29 0.59 -13.59
N LEU A 174 5.06 1.56 -12.72
CA LEU A 174 3.70 1.89 -12.25
C LEU A 174 2.79 2.36 -13.39
N LYS A 175 3.28 3.22 -14.28
CA LYS A 175 2.53 3.65 -15.47
C LYS A 175 2.22 2.46 -16.40
N THR A 176 3.11 1.50 -16.49
CA THR A 176 2.89 0.27 -17.26
C THR A 176 1.78 -0.56 -16.63
N VAL A 177 1.80 -0.78 -15.31
CA VAL A 177 0.71 -1.46 -14.59
C VAL A 177 -0.60 -0.68 -14.73
N HIS A 178 -0.58 0.64 -14.55
CA HIS A 178 -1.77 1.50 -14.70
C HIS A 178 -2.42 1.36 -16.09
N ARG A 179 -1.61 1.32 -17.15
CA ARG A 179 -2.10 1.15 -18.53
C ARG A 179 -2.83 -0.17 -18.73
N TYR A 180 -2.34 -1.26 -18.15
CA TYR A 180 -2.97 -2.58 -18.27
C TYR A 180 -4.13 -2.79 -17.27
N ARG A 181 -4.10 -2.13 -16.13
CA ARG A 181 -5.08 -2.27 -15.04
C ARG A 181 -5.33 -0.90 -14.37
N PRO A 182 -6.13 -0.02 -14.99
CA PRO A 182 -6.35 1.35 -14.49
C PRO A 182 -6.95 1.42 -13.08
N THR A 183 -7.66 0.36 -12.65
CA THR A 183 -8.28 0.27 -11.32
C THR A 183 -7.35 -0.30 -10.23
N MET A 184 -6.14 -0.74 -10.61
CA MET A 184 -5.15 -1.24 -9.66
C MET A 184 -4.66 -0.13 -8.75
N LYS A 185 -4.66 -0.36 -7.43
CA LYS A 185 -4.07 0.60 -6.48
C LYS A 185 -2.55 0.60 -6.61
N LEU A 186 -1.97 1.78 -6.83
CA LEU A 186 -0.54 1.94 -7.10
C LEU A 186 0.08 2.94 -6.13
N ILE A 187 1.29 2.64 -5.64
CA ILE A 187 2.03 3.50 -4.72
C ILE A 187 3.43 3.79 -5.29
N GLN A 188 3.75 5.08 -5.43
CA GLN A 188 5.07 5.53 -5.83
C GLN A 188 6.01 5.53 -4.62
N LEU A 189 7.01 4.66 -4.60
CA LEU A 189 8.04 4.67 -3.57
C LEU A 189 8.97 5.88 -3.75
N ILE A 190 9.26 6.55 -2.63
CA ILE A 190 10.12 7.72 -2.60
C ILE A 190 11.43 7.38 -1.85
N ARG A 191 12.57 7.54 -2.52
CA ARG A 191 13.88 7.28 -1.92
C ARG A 191 14.14 8.22 -0.74
N SER A 192 14.90 7.77 0.27
CA SER A 192 15.21 8.57 1.47
C SER A 192 15.71 9.98 1.12
N LYS A 193 16.63 10.12 0.17
CA LYS A 193 17.15 11.42 -0.28
C LYS A 193 16.12 12.35 -0.94
N GLN A 194 14.97 11.82 -1.34
CA GLN A 194 13.89 12.56 -2.00
C GLN A 194 12.68 12.79 -1.07
N THR A 195 12.65 12.11 0.09
CA THR A 195 11.61 12.32 1.10
C THR A 195 11.65 13.78 1.57
N ASN A 196 10.50 14.42 1.69
CA ASN A 196 10.29 15.84 1.96
C ASN A 196 10.71 16.81 0.83
N MET A 197 11.12 16.32 -0.35
CA MET A 197 11.63 17.16 -1.44
C MET A 197 10.71 17.23 -2.65
N LEU A 198 9.61 16.49 -2.69
CA LEU A 198 8.69 16.54 -3.83
C LEU A 198 8.02 17.93 -3.93
N THR A 199 8.05 18.46 -5.15
CA THR A 199 7.36 19.72 -5.50
C THR A 199 5.88 19.46 -5.74
N ASP A 200 5.08 20.53 -5.76
CA ASP A 200 3.65 20.48 -6.10
C ASP A 200 3.40 19.86 -7.48
N GLN A 201 4.26 20.15 -8.44
CA GLN A 201 4.19 19.56 -9.77
C GLN A 201 4.39 18.06 -9.73
N GLN A 202 5.34 17.58 -8.93
CA GLN A 202 5.62 16.14 -8.77
C GLN A 202 4.46 15.41 -8.07
N PHE A 203 3.84 16.01 -7.03
CA PHE A 203 2.65 15.44 -6.41
C PHE A 203 1.50 15.31 -7.43
N ARG A 204 1.21 16.37 -8.20
CA ARG A 204 0.22 16.31 -9.28
C ARG A 204 0.55 15.25 -10.32
N GLN A 205 1.82 15.13 -10.72
CA GLN A 205 2.25 14.12 -11.67
C GLN A 205 2.07 12.70 -11.13
N ILE A 206 2.42 12.43 -9.87
CA ILE A 206 2.21 11.13 -9.23
C ILE A 206 0.72 10.77 -9.22
N LYS A 207 -0.15 11.72 -8.88
CA LYS A 207 -1.60 11.51 -8.83
C LYS A 207 -2.20 11.07 -10.17
N THR A 208 -1.54 11.33 -11.31
CA THR A 208 -2.04 10.89 -12.62
C THR A 208 -1.97 9.39 -12.86
N TYR A 209 -1.13 8.66 -12.10
CA TYR A 209 -0.93 7.22 -12.28
C TYR A 209 -0.88 6.41 -10.99
N ALA A 210 -0.76 7.05 -9.82
CA ALA A 210 -0.68 6.38 -8.53
C ALA A 210 -1.67 6.98 -7.52
N ASN A 211 -2.10 6.14 -6.58
CA ASN A 211 -3.04 6.50 -5.52
C ASN A 211 -2.34 7.05 -4.28
N GLY A 212 -1.02 6.88 -4.17
CA GLY A 212 -0.28 7.33 -3.01
C GLY A 212 1.24 7.27 -3.18
N ILE A 213 1.92 7.60 -2.11
CA ILE A 213 3.38 7.57 -2.00
C ILE A 213 3.83 6.69 -0.82
N GLY A 214 4.99 6.02 -0.98
CA GLY A 214 5.71 5.30 0.07
C GLY A 214 7.02 6.02 0.40
N PRO A 215 7.05 6.99 1.32
CA PRO A 215 8.26 7.70 1.71
C PRO A 215 9.06 6.93 2.76
N ASN A 216 10.37 7.27 2.90
CA ASN A 216 11.19 6.75 3.99
C ASN A 216 10.78 7.38 5.33
N ALA A 217 10.48 6.55 6.33
CA ALA A 217 9.97 7.01 7.63
C ALA A 217 11.01 7.76 8.48
N SER A 218 12.33 7.49 8.29
CA SER A 218 13.38 8.06 9.13
C SER A 218 13.58 9.57 8.95
N THR A 219 13.17 10.09 7.79
CA THR A 219 13.31 11.51 7.43
C THR A 219 11.98 12.22 7.23
N LEU A 220 10.86 11.47 7.36
CA LEU A 220 9.51 11.98 7.09
C LEU A 220 9.11 13.07 8.11
N THR A 221 8.42 14.11 7.63
CA THR A 221 7.92 15.22 8.46
C THR A 221 6.40 15.36 8.37
N LYS A 222 5.78 15.90 9.43
CA LYS A 222 4.33 16.15 9.46
C LYS A 222 3.86 17.06 8.31
N PRO A 223 4.51 18.19 8.00
CA PRO A 223 4.10 19.04 6.88
C PRO A 223 4.11 18.32 5.54
N TYR A 224 5.07 17.40 5.31
CA TYR A 224 5.15 16.64 4.07
C TYR A 224 4.00 15.61 3.96
N VAL A 225 3.66 14.93 5.06
CA VAL A 225 2.50 14.03 5.10
C VAL A 225 1.23 14.80 4.78
N GLN A 226 0.99 15.92 5.47
CA GLN A 226 -0.19 16.76 5.26
C GLN A 226 -0.24 17.32 3.82
N LYS A 227 0.90 17.69 3.26
CA LYS A 227 1.01 18.13 1.87
C LYS A 227 0.63 17.01 0.90
N ALA A 228 1.15 15.79 1.06
CA ALA A 228 0.78 14.66 0.21
C ALA A 228 -0.72 14.35 0.32
N ARG A 229 -1.28 14.38 1.53
CA ARG A 229 -2.72 14.19 1.78
C ARG A 229 -3.58 15.28 1.13
N SER A 230 -3.11 16.53 1.05
CA SER A 230 -3.83 17.62 0.36
C SER A 230 -3.94 17.41 -1.16
N TYR A 231 -3.13 16.52 -1.74
CA TYR A 231 -3.25 16.04 -3.12
C TYR A 231 -4.08 14.75 -3.23
N ASP A 232 -4.76 14.35 -2.16
CA ASP A 232 -5.54 13.10 -2.10
C ASP A 232 -4.66 11.88 -2.44
N LEU A 233 -3.44 11.86 -1.92
CA LEU A 233 -2.51 10.74 -2.01
C LEU A 233 -2.45 10.00 -0.68
N ASP A 234 -2.55 8.68 -0.73
CA ASP A 234 -2.21 7.83 0.41
C ASP A 234 -0.74 8.00 0.80
N VAL A 235 -0.43 7.86 2.08
CA VAL A 235 0.95 7.95 2.59
C VAL A 235 1.27 6.71 3.41
N HIS A 236 2.13 5.84 2.87
CA HIS A 236 2.53 4.57 3.46
C HIS A 236 4.05 4.56 3.72
N PRO A 237 4.54 5.10 4.85
CA PRO A 237 5.97 5.17 5.15
C PRO A 237 6.59 3.80 5.44
N TYR A 238 7.84 3.60 5.02
CA TYR A 238 8.69 2.44 5.27
C TYR A 238 9.99 2.84 5.99
N THR A 239 10.55 2.09 6.96
CA THR A 239 9.95 1.00 7.70
C THR A 239 9.78 1.45 9.14
N VAL A 240 8.62 1.25 9.73
CA VAL A 240 8.24 1.75 11.05
C VAL A 240 8.11 0.58 12.02
N ASN A 241 9.05 0.47 12.98
CA ASN A 241 9.11 -0.65 13.91
C ASN A 241 8.93 -0.24 15.39
N ASP A 242 9.05 1.05 15.67
CA ASP A 242 8.92 1.63 17.01
C ASP A 242 7.48 2.11 17.25
N GLU A 243 6.89 1.73 18.39
CA GLU A 243 5.48 2.07 18.70
C GLU A 243 5.25 3.57 18.88
N LYS A 244 6.24 4.31 19.44
CA LYS A 244 6.13 5.77 19.59
C LYS A 244 6.10 6.43 18.22
N GLN A 245 6.96 5.96 17.29
CA GLN A 245 6.96 6.45 15.91
C GLN A 245 5.64 6.10 15.20
N MET A 246 5.08 4.88 15.42
CA MET A 246 3.77 4.49 14.88
C MET A 246 2.68 5.48 15.31
N ARG A 247 2.56 5.77 16.61
CA ARG A 247 1.59 6.74 17.15
C ARG A 247 1.76 8.13 16.55
N THR A 248 3.00 8.62 16.49
CA THR A 248 3.33 9.92 15.89
C THR A 248 2.90 10.00 14.42
N LEU A 249 3.15 8.97 13.64
CA LEU A 249 2.79 8.96 12.21
C LEU A 249 1.26 8.85 12.00
N ILE A 250 0.54 8.14 12.87
CA ILE A 250 -0.94 8.14 12.88
C ILE A 250 -1.46 9.56 13.10
N GLU A 251 -0.93 10.28 14.09
CA GLU A 251 -1.30 11.68 14.37
C GLU A 251 -0.98 12.63 13.20
N TRP A 252 0.00 12.29 12.36
CA TRP A 252 0.33 13.07 11.17
C TRP A 252 -0.63 12.80 10.00
N GLY A 253 -1.42 11.72 10.06
CA GLY A 253 -2.43 11.38 9.05
C GLY A 253 -1.92 10.43 7.96
N VAL A 254 -0.95 9.53 8.27
CA VAL A 254 -0.58 8.45 7.35
C VAL A 254 -1.74 7.44 7.22
N THR A 255 -1.86 6.79 6.06
CA THR A 255 -2.95 5.86 5.74
C THR A 255 -2.54 4.39 5.77
N GLY A 256 -1.27 4.11 6.01
CA GLY A 256 -0.71 2.78 6.20
C GLY A 256 0.73 2.86 6.64
N MET A 257 1.29 1.77 7.15
CA MET A 257 2.70 1.70 7.55
C MET A 257 3.29 0.32 7.24
N PHE A 258 4.52 0.32 6.68
CA PHE A 258 5.33 -0.89 6.58
C PHE A 258 6.02 -1.15 7.91
N THR A 259 5.83 -2.34 8.45
CA THR A 259 6.46 -2.75 9.70
C THR A 259 6.95 -4.20 9.66
N ASN A 260 8.07 -4.46 10.30
CA ASN A 260 8.56 -5.84 10.52
C ASN A 260 7.80 -6.56 11.64
N TYR A 261 6.97 -5.82 12.40
CA TYR A 261 6.24 -6.28 13.59
C TYR A 261 4.74 -5.96 13.45
N PRO A 262 3.98 -6.71 12.62
CA PRO A 262 2.56 -6.42 12.37
C PRO A 262 1.71 -6.40 13.63
N ASP A 263 1.98 -7.29 14.59
CA ASP A 263 1.31 -7.37 15.89
C ASP A 263 1.48 -6.10 16.73
N ARG A 264 2.65 -5.45 16.67
CA ARG A 264 2.87 -4.16 17.38
C ARG A 264 1.98 -3.07 16.82
N LEU A 265 1.96 -2.92 15.49
CA LEU A 265 1.11 -1.93 14.85
C LEU A 265 -0.37 -2.25 15.08
N TYR A 266 -0.76 -3.53 15.02
CA TYR A 266 -2.12 -3.95 15.38
C TYR A 266 -2.49 -3.51 16.80
N ASN A 267 -1.60 -3.74 17.78
CA ASN A 267 -1.82 -3.33 19.17
C ASN A 267 -1.91 -1.79 19.31
N VAL A 268 -1.06 -1.03 18.62
CA VAL A 268 -1.11 0.44 18.62
C VAL A 268 -2.44 0.97 18.10
N LEU A 269 -3.04 0.31 17.11
CA LEU A 269 -4.30 0.72 16.49
C LEU A 269 -5.54 0.28 17.30
N HIS A 270 -5.46 -0.81 18.09
CA HIS A 270 -6.64 -1.43 18.70
C HIS A 270 -6.60 -1.49 20.23
N LYS A 271 -5.45 -1.32 20.86
CA LYS A 271 -5.35 -1.25 22.33
C LYS A 271 -5.21 0.21 22.78
N LYS A 272 -6.19 0.65 23.58
CA LYS A 272 -6.17 1.94 24.25
C LYS A 272 -5.18 1.94 25.42
#